data_b0508c10369daa945f53461eb6d43144
#
_entry.id   b0508c10369daa945f53461eb6d43144
#
_cell.length_a   1.000
_cell.length_b   1.000
_cell.length_c   1.000
_cell.angle_alpha   90.00
_cell.angle_beta   90.00
_cell.angle_gamma   90.00
#
_symmetry.space_group_name_H-M   'P 1'
#
loop_
_entity.id
_entity.type
_entity.pdbx_description
1 polymer ?
#
loop_
_entity_poly.entity_id
_entity_poly.type
_entity_poly.pdbx_seq_one_letter_code
_entity_poly.pdbx_strand_id
1 'polypeptide(L)'
;MNPNTDGRIISLLRDKLLPDVTKTMAEEYRYKTYYYGNFVDPKNAEREQASADTSRPLAWATFDHRPRFGNNYAGLRNRIAILSEAYSYLDFRARVDVTGKFVLSILQYIGRHPLDITSAVRDSDRLTSETGRTHGNEEGFGITFERKPSERPREILVGSVTTSIDPRTNKPRLQATGEARPVSMIEYGEFRAVKRIERPAAYILKPGLNPIADMLMAHGVSVEVSKEETTLAVERYQVNAITHAARQFQGHKETKLDVTLGSASEVFPAGSFLVTMRQPKSALIFYLLEPESDDGLAAWNFLDSELERGANSTAPNVYPVYRLKQDPAMPREMLCPGNCK
;
A
#
# COMPACT_ATOMS: atom_id res chain seq x y z
N MET A 1 -5.92 -5.43 0.33
CA MET A 1 -5.56 -4.01 0.65
C MET A 1 -4.42 -4.00 1.64
N ASN A 2 -3.67 -2.90 1.69
CA ASN A 2 -2.62 -2.71 2.70
C ASN A 2 -3.23 -2.73 4.12
N PRO A 3 -2.65 -3.45 5.09
CA PRO A 3 -3.21 -3.54 6.46
C PRO A 3 -3.25 -2.23 7.25
N ASN A 4 -2.49 -1.21 6.85
CA ASN A 4 -2.56 0.12 7.46
C ASN A 4 -3.77 0.97 6.99
N THR A 5 -4.52 0.47 6.00
CA THR A 5 -5.80 1.06 5.61
C THR A 5 -6.78 1.03 6.80
N ASP A 6 -7.59 2.08 6.92
CA ASP A 6 -8.62 2.13 7.98
C ASP A 6 -9.57 0.93 7.88
N GLY A 7 -9.77 0.24 9.00
CA GLY A 7 -10.57 -0.99 9.08
C GLY A 7 -12.01 -0.83 8.63
N ARG A 8 -12.60 0.37 8.75
CA ARG A 8 -13.97 0.65 8.26
C ARG A 8 -14.05 0.57 6.74
N ILE A 9 -13.01 1.04 6.04
CA ILE A 9 -12.93 0.94 4.57
C ILE A 9 -12.73 -0.52 4.16
N ILE A 10 -11.87 -1.26 4.88
CA ILE A 10 -11.64 -2.69 4.61
C ILE A 10 -12.95 -3.47 4.80
N SER A 11 -13.64 -3.28 5.93
CA SER A 11 -14.90 -3.97 6.22
C SER A 11 -16.01 -3.59 5.25
N LEU A 12 -16.14 -2.31 4.89
CA LEU A 12 -17.12 -1.91 3.89
C LEU A 12 -16.92 -2.65 2.56
N LEU A 13 -15.68 -2.77 2.11
CA LEU A 13 -15.37 -3.46 0.86
C LEU A 13 -15.56 -4.97 0.95
N ARG A 14 -14.99 -5.62 1.98
CA ARG A 14 -14.97 -7.10 2.08
C ARG A 14 -16.26 -7.69 2.57
N ASP A 15 -16.95 -7.02 3.49
CA ASP A 15 -18.10 -7.61 4.18
C ASP A 15 -19.44 -7.17 3.58
N LYS A 16 -19.44 -6.08 2.78
CA LYS A 16 -20.66 -5.52 2.22
C LYS A 16 -20.61 -5.39 0.69
N LEU A 17 -19.76 -4.49 0.15
CA LEU A 17 -19.78 -4.10 -1.26
C LEU A 17 -19.42 -5.26 -2.18
N LEU A 18 -18.25 -5.89 -2.00
CA LEU A 18 -17.81 -6.96 -2.89
C LEU A 18 -18.68 -8.22 -2.83
N PRO A 19 -19.20 -8.66 -1.67
CA PRO A 19 -20.19 -9.74 -1.63
C PRO A 19 -21.49 -9.42 -2.39
N ASP A 20 -22.02 -8.20 -2.27
CA ASP A 20 -23.22 -7.77 -3.01
C ASP A 20 -22.97 -7.75 -4.52
N VAL A 21 -21.83 -7.17 -4.94
CA VAL A 21 -21.42 -7.15 -6.35
C VAL A 21 -21.25 -8.57 -6.89
N THR A 22 -20.60 -9.47 -6.14
CA THR A 22 -20.43 -10.89 -6.53
C THR A 22 -21.79 -11.58 -6.72
N LYS A 23 -22.73 -11.32 -5.81
CA LYS A 23 -24.10 -11.85 -5.91
C LYS A 23 -24.82 -11.31 -7.15
N THR A 24 -24.79 -9.99 -7.37
CA THR A 24 -25.42 -9.36 -8.55
C THR A 24 -24.82 -9.91 -9.85
N MET A 25 -23.49 -10.05 -9.93
CA MET A 25 -22.81 -10.62 -11.10
C MET A 25 -23.27 -12.06 -11.39
N ALA A 26 -23.46 -12.86 -10.35
CA ALA A 26 -23.88 -14.26 -10.51
C ALA A 26 -25.38 -14.39 -10.86
N GLU A 27 -26.26 -13.68 -10.16
CA GLU A 27 -27.71 -13.84 -10.27
C GLU A 27 -28.30 -13.12 -11.49
N GLU A 28 -27.87 -11.87 -11.75
CA GLU A 28 -28.40 -11.05 -12.85
C GLU A 28 -27.68 -11.26 -14.17
N TYR A 29 -26.33 -11.35 -14.12
CA TYR A 29 -25.52 -11.37 -15.34
C TYR A 29 -24.90 -12.73 -15.67
N ARG A 30 -25.06 -13.73 -14.78
CA ARG A 30 -24.54 -15.10 -14.95
C ARG A 30 -23.02 -15.18 -15.04
N TYR A 31 -22.31 -14.16 -14.51
CA TYR A 31 -20.87 -14.15 -14.39
C TYR A 31 -20.43 -14.51 -12.96
N LYS A 32 -19.38 -15.34 -12.86
CA LYS A 32 -18.76 -15.71 -11.59
C LYS A 32 -17.57 -14.79 -11.35
N THR A 33 -17.47 -14.20 -10.16
CA THR A 33 -16.38 -13.34 -9.74
C THR A 33 -15.74 -13.88 -8.47
N TYR A 34 -14.46 -13.60 -8.27
CA TYR A 34 -13.75 -13.91 -7.05
C TYR A 34 -12.67 -12.86 -6.76
N TYR A 35 -12.12 -12.87 -5.56
CA TYR A 35 -11.01 -12.00 -5.22
C TYR A 35 -9.78 -12.30 -6.07
N TYR A 36 -9.13 -11.25 -6.54
CA TYR A 36 -7.95 -11.37 -7.39
C TYR A 36 -6.81 -12.11 -6.68
N GLY A 37 -6.19 -13.00 -7.40
CA GLY A 37 -5.06 -13.78 -6.91
C GLY A 37 -4.48 -14.68 -7.98
N ASN A 38 -3.51 -15.48 -7.57
CA ASN A 38 -2.86 -16.49 -8.40
C ASN A 38 -2.71 -17.80 -7.63
N PHE A 39 -2.51 -18.89 -8.34
CA PHE A 39 -2.12 -20.16 -7.72
C PHE A 39 -0.68 -20.07 -7.22
N VAL A 40 -0.46 -20.54 -6.01
CA VAL A 40 0.85 -20.61 -5.37
C VAL A 40 1.06 -21.98 -4.74
N ASP A 41 2.33 -22.39 -4.53
CA ASP A 41 2.65 -23.53 -3.70
C ASP A 41 2.32 -23.22 -2.24
N PRO A 42 1.49 -24.02 -1.54
CA PRO A 42 1.15 -23.78 -0.14
C PRO A 42 2.35 -23.63 0.79
N LYS A 43 3.48 -24.28 0.48
CA LYS A 43 4.71 -24.21 1.28
C LYS A 43 5.37 -22.82 1.24
N ASN A 44 5.12 -22.05 0.19
CA ASN A 44 5.72 -20.76 -0.07
C ASN A 44 4.68 -19.64 -0.15
N ALA A 45 3.40 -19.94 0.06
CA ALA A 45 2.26 -19.05 -0.19
C ALA A 45 2.32 -17.73 0.59
N GLU A 46 3.01 -17.70 1.73
CA GLU A 46 3.18 -16.49 2.54
C GLU A 46 4.07 -15.45 1.84
N ARG A 47 4.99 -15.87 0.97
CA ARG A 47 6.07 -15.05 0.41
C ARG A 47 6.18 -15.07 -1.12
N GLU A 48 5.66 -16.10 -1.81
CA GLU A 48 5.93 -16.33 -3.23
C GLU A 48 4.92 -15.73 -4.20
N GLN A 49 5.44 -15.43 -5.40
CA GLN A 49 4.65 -15.11 -6.60
C GLN A 49 4.22 -16.40 -7.31
N ALA A 50 3.18 -16.28 -8.16
CA ALA A 50 2.49 -17.37 -8.84
C ALA A 50 3.32 -18.60 -9.24
N SER A 51 2.81 -19.80 -8.93
CA SER A 51 3.35 -21.06 -9.46
C SER A 51 2.64 -21.43 -10.76
N ALA A 52 3.40 -21.74 -11.79
CA ALA A 52 2.87 -22.28 -13.04
C ALA A 52 2.59 -23.81 -12.99
N ASP A 53 3.05 -24.50 -11.95
CA ASP A 53 2.89 -25.95 -11.80
C ASP A 53 1.59 -26.29 -11.04
N THR A 54 0.55 -26.63 -11.78
CA THR A 54 -0.75 -27.02 -11.25
C THR A 54 -0.86 -28.51 -10.87
N SER A 55 0.20 -29.30 -10.99
CA SER A 55 0.23 -30.71 -10.64
C SER A 55 0.38 -30.98 -9.13
N ARG A 56 0.71 -29.93 -8.34
CA ARG A 56 0.93 -29.98 -6.89
C ARG A 56 -0.29 -29.47 -6.12
N PRO A 57 -0.38 -29.70 -4.79
CA PRO A 57 -1.33 -28.99 -3.96
C PRO A 57 -1.24 -27.49 -4.20
N LEU A 58 -2.38 -26.83 -4.42
CA LEU A 58 -2.45 -25.42 -4.73
C LEU A 58 -3.07 -24.65 -3.57
N ALA A 59 -2.63 -23.42 -3.41
CA ALA A 59 -3.29 -22.38 -2.64
C ALA A 59 -3.59 -21.20 -3.54
N TRP A 60 -4.54 -20.36 -3.13
CA TRP A 60 -4.88 -19.11 -3.83
C TRP A 60 -4.33 -17.93 -3.05
N ALA A 61 -3.50 -17.11 -3.66
CA ALA A 61 -2.89 -15.97 -2.98
C ALA A 61 -3.11 -14.66 -3.73
N THR A 62 -3.49 -13.62 -2.97
CA THR A 62 -3.52 -12.24 -3.47
C THR A 62 -2.10 -11.76 -3.81
N PHE A 63 -1.98 -10.67 -4.58
CA PHE A 63 -0.69 -10.32 -5.20
C PHE A 63 0.24 -9.54 -4.26
N ASP A 64 -0.12 -8.34 -3.77
CA ASP A 64 0.80 -7.45 -3.06
C ASP A 64 0.05 -6.48 -2.14
N HIS A 65 0.73 -5.99 -1.10
CA HIS A 65 0.22 -5.00 -0.13
C HIS A 65 0.78 -3.60 -0.35
N ARG A 66 1.82 -3.45 -1.18
CA ARG A 66 2.57 -2.21 -1.33
C ARG A 66 1.76 -1.14 -2.04
N PRO A 67 1.94 0.16 -1.68
CA PRO A 67 1.18 1.28 -2.27
C PRO A 67 1.55 1.60 -3.74
N ARG A 68 2.60 1.01 -4.31
CA ARG A 68 2.82 1.06 -5.77
C ARG A 68 1.63 0.48 -6.55
N PHE A 69 0.78 -0.31 -5.93
CA PHE A 69 -0.48 -0.77 -6.49
C PHE A 69 -1.61 0.16 -6.08
N GLY A 70 -2.31 0.74 -7.06
CA GLY A 70 -3.24 1.85 -6.89
C GLY A 70 -4.36 1.65 -5.86
N ASN A 71 -4.86 0.41 -5.70
CA ASN A 71 -5.86 0.09 -4.69
C ASN A 71 -5.30 0.16 -3.25
N ASN A 72 -4.04 -0.22 -3.02
CA ASN A 72 -3.38 -0.09 -1.74
C ASN A 72 -3.06 1.38 -1.43
N TYR A 73 -2.57 2.12 -2.44
CA TYR A 73 -2.33 3.56 -2.32
C TYR A 73 -3.59 4.33 -1.94
N ALA A 74 -4.70 4.06 -2.62
CA ALA A 74 -5.98 4.68 -2.29
C ALA A 74 -6.41 4.36 -0.86
N GLY A 75 -6.22 3.10 -0.41
CA GLY A 75 -6.53 2.68 0.96
C GLY A 75 -5.74 3.46 2.02
N LEU A 76 -4.43 3.68 1.82
CA LEU A 76 -3.60 4.48 2.72
C LEU A 76 -3.98 5.97 2.76
N ARG A 77 -4.81 6.41 1.83
CA ARG A 77 -5.39 7.76 1.76
C ARG A 77 -6.85 7.81 2.24
N ASN A 78 -7.33 6.78 2.93
CA ASN A 78 -8.73 6.62 3.32
C ASN A 78 -9.69 6.70 2.12
N ARG A 79 -9.32 6.13 0.98
CA ARG A 79 -10.15 6.11 -0.23
C ARG A 79 -10.43 4.68 -0.67
N ILE A 80 -11.56 4.50 -1.28
CA ILE A 80 -12.01 3.22 -1.83
C ILE A 80 -11.48 3.10 -3.26
N ALA A 81 -10.83 1.98 -3.54
CA ALA A 81 -10.47 1.59 -4.89
C ALA A 81 -10.66 0.10 -5.08
N ILE A 82 -11.19 -0.28 -6.23
CA ILE A 82 -11.47 -1.65 -6.61
C ILE A 82 -10.74 -1.93 -7.92
N LEU A 83 -9.86 -2.93 -7.91
CA LEU A 83 -9.27 -3.47 -9.13
C LEU A 83 -10.28 -4.41 -9.77
N SER A 84 -10.57 -4.19 -11.06
CA SER A 84 -11.32 -5.14 -11.88
C SER A 84 -10.40 -5.79 -12.88
N GLU A 85 -10.43 -7.12 -12.94
CA GLU A 85 -9.67 -7.88 -13.92
C GLU A 85 -10.54 -8.97 -14.52
N ALA A 86 -10.74 -8.89 -15.84
CA ALA A 86 -11.46 -9.92 -16.59
C ALA A 86 -10.54 -11.09 -16.92
N TYR A 87 -11.06 -12.31 -16.84
CA TYR A 87 -10.31 -13.54 -17.14
C TYR A 87 -9.66 -13.45 -18.53
N SER A 88 -8.33 -13.52 -18.58
CA SER A 88 -7.53 -13.22 -19.78
C SER A 88 -7.76 -14.16 -20.96
N TYR A 89 -8.31 -15.35 -20.72
CA TYR A 89 -8.61 -16.33 -21.77
C TYR A 89 -9.99 -16.17 -22.40
N LEU A 90 -10.80 -15.23 -21.93
CA LEU A 90 -12.03 -14.80 -22.62
C LEU A 90 -11.67 -14.00 -23.86
N ASP A 91 -12.56 -14.01 -24.87
CA ASP A 91 -12.43 -13.13 -26.02
C ASP A 91 -12.61 -11.65 -25.61
N PHE A 92 -12.25 -10.74 -26.52
CA PHE A 92 -12.28 -9.31 -26.22
C PHE A 92 -13.70 -8.80 -25.89
N ARG A 93 -14.71 -9.26 -26.63
CA ARG A 93 -16.10 -8.85 -26.42
C ARG A 93 -16.61 -9.31 -25.03
N ALA A 94 -16.34 -10.55 -24.67
CA ALA A 94 -16.73 -11.09 -23.38
C ALA A 94 -16.01 -10.35 -22.24
N ARG A 95 -14.73 -9.98 -22.41
CA ARG A 95 -14.00 -9.18 -21.40
C ARG A 95 -14.59 -7.79 -21.23
N VAL A 96 -14.97 -7.13 -22.33
CA VAL A 96 -15.64 -5.82 -22.26
C VAL A 96 -17.00 -5.93 -21.57
N ASP A 97 -17.79 -6.92 -21.90
CA ASP A 97 -19.13 -7.12 -21.30
C ASP A 97 -19.03 -7.42 -19.80
N VAL A 98 -18.21 -8.38 -19.37
CA VAL A 98 -18.08 -8.72 -17.95
C VAL A 98 -17.53 -7.55 -17.12
N THR A 99 -16.55 -6.80 -17.65
CA THR A 99 -16.02 -5.63 -16.98
C THR A 99 -17.09 -4.53 -16.85
N GLY A 100 -17.84 -4.26 -17.92
CA GLY A 100 -18.95 -3.31 -17.89
C GLY A 100 -20.03 -3.67 -16.87
N LYS A 101 -20.42 -4.95 -16.81
CA LYS A 101 -21.38 -5.45 -15.81
C LYS A 101 -20.85 -5.34 -14.39
N PHE A 102 -19.57 -5.63 -14.17
CA PHE A 102 -18.93 -5.48 -12.88
C PHE A 102 -18.94 -4.02 -12.41
N VAL A 103 -18.55 -3.07 -13.26
CA VAL A 103 -18.60 -1.63 -12.96
C VAL A 103 -20.04 -1.18 -12.68
N LEU A 104 -21.01 -1.63 -13.48
CA LEU A 104 -22.42 -1.30 -13.27
C LEU A 104 -22.93 -1.81 -11.92
N SER A 105 -22.56 -3.04 -11.53
CA SER A 105 -22.93 -3.61 -10.22
C SER A 105 -22.36 -2.79 -9.06
N ILE A 106 -21.12 -2.29 -9.18
CA ILE A 106 -20.52 -1.38 -8.18
C ILE A 106 -21.33 -0.07 -8.11
N LEU A 107 -21.65 0.54 -9.24
CA LEU A 107 -22.43 1.79 -9.27
C LEU A 107 -23.85 1.60 -8.70
N GLN A 108 -24.48 0.48 -8.97
CA GLN A 108 -25.78 0.11 -8.38
C GLN A 108 -25.69 -0.03 -6.85
N TYR A 109 -24.63 -0.67 -6.34
CA TYR A 109 -24.38 -0.75 -4.89
C TYR A 109 -24.21 0.64 -4.28
N ILE A 110 -23.37 1.48 -4.87
CA ILE A 110 -23.14 2.86 -4.42
C ILE A 110 -24.46 3.66 -4.41
N GLY A 111 -25.25 3.54 -5.46
CA GLY A 111 -26.56 4.21 -5.55
C GLY A 111 -27.55 3.76 -4.47
N ARG A 112 -27.51 2.50 -4.07
CA ARG A 112 -28.35 1.97 -2.97
C ARG A 112 -27.83 2.30 -1.57
N HIS A 113 -26.51 2.48 -1.41
CA HIS A 113 -25.82 2.65 -0.13
C HIS A 113 -24.90 3.88 -0.07
N PRO A 114 -25.35 5.08 -0.50
CA PRO A 114 -24.49 6.26 -0.59
C PRO A 114 -23.95 6.71 0.78
N LEU A 115 -24.75 6.54 1.83
CA LEU A 115 -24.36 6.93 3.18
C LEU A 115 -23.27 6.01 3.76
N ASP A 116 -23.30 4.71 3.50
CA ASP A 116 -22.29 3.78 3.96
C ASP A 116 -20.91 4.17 3.36
N ILE A 117 -20.90 4.50 2.05
CA ILE A 117 -19.69 4.91 1.34
C ILE A 117 -19.14 6.23 1.89
N THR A 118 -19.99 7.25 1.96
CA THR A 118 -19.56 8.60 2.39
C THR A 118 -19.16 8.65 3.85
N SER A 119 -19.88 7.91 4.72
CA SER A 119 -19.56 7.84 6.16
C SER A 119 -18.23 7.12 6.40
N ALA A 120 -17.99 5.98 5.74
CA ALA A 120 -16.73 5.25 5.91
C ALA A 120 -15.52 6.14 5.58
N VAL A 121 -15.58 6.90 4.48
CA VAL A 121 -14.50 7.81 4.07
C VAL A 121 -14.37 8.98 5.04
N ARG A 122 -15.47 9.67 5.34
CA ARG A 122 -15.47 10.85 6.21
C ARG A 122 -15.01 10.53 7.64
N ASP A 123 -15.51 9.43 8.20
CA ASP A 123 -15.17 9.04 9.57
C ASP A 123 -13.72 8.53 9.67
N SER A 124 -13.18 7.94 8.60
CA SER A 124 -11.77 7.60 8.51
C SER A 124 -10.89 8.85 8.44
N ASP A 125 -11.24 9.82 7.58
CA ASP A 125 -10.53 11.11 7.49
C ASP A 125 -10.58 11.88 8.82
N ARG A 126 -11.74 11.91 9.48
CA ARG A 126 -11.92 12.57 10.77
C ARG A 126 -11.04 11.93 11.85
N LEU A 127 -11.13 10.61 12.04
CA LEU A 127 -10.30 9.91 13.02
C LEU A 127 -8.83 10.15 12.79
N THR A 128 -8.39 10.05 11.53
CA THR A 128 -6.98 10.22 11.17
C THR A 128 -6.52 11.67 11.44
N SER A 129 -7.35 12.67 11.12
CA SER A 129 -7.03 14.09 11.38
C SER A 129 -7.00 14.43 12.87
N GLU A 130 -7.88 13.83 13.67
CA GLU A 130 -7.95 14.07 15.12
C GLU A 130 -6.84 13.35 15.88
N THR A 131 -6.50 12.13 15.47
CA THR A 131 -5.62 11.25 16.25
C THR A 131 -4.32 10.87 15.54
N GLY A 132 -4.24 11.04 14.22
CA GLY A 132 -3.18 10.51 13.37
C GLY A 132 -3.20 8.97 13.24
N ARG A 133 -4.29 8.31 13.63
CA ARG A 133 -4.43 6.84 13.63
C ARG A 133 -5.50 6.42 12.65
N THR A 134 -5.43 5.18 12.18
CA THR A 134 -6.53 4.52 11.46
C THR A 134 -7.18 3.47 12.35
N HIS A 135 -8.46 3.20 12.13
CA HIS A 135 -9.17 2.15 12.85
C HIS A 135 -8.54 0.78 12.58
N GLY A 136 -8.26 0.03 13.64
CA GLY A 136 -7.55 -1.24 13.57
C GLY A 136 -6.00 -1.13 13.63
N ASN A 137 -5.47 0.09 13.75
CA ASN A 137 -4.03 0.36 13.87
C ASN A 137 -3.75 1.38 15.01
N GLU A 138 -4.46 1.23 16.12
CA GLU A 138 -4.39 2.13 17.27
C GLU A 138 -3.03 2.10 17.97
N GLU A 139 -2.39 0.93 18.03
CA GLU A 139 -1.09 0.70 18.67
C GLU A 139 0.11 1.10 17.79
N GLY A 140 -0.09 1.24 16.46
CA GLY A 140 0.96 1.57 15.51
C GLY A 140 0.69 1.00 14.13
N PHE A 141 1.51 1.42 13.17
CA PHE A 141 1.40 0.95 11.80
C PHE A 141 2.34 -0.23 11.51
N GLY A 142 1.90 -1.11 10.63
CA GLY A 142 2.74 -2.15 10.09
C GLY A 142 3.82 -1.58 9.17
N ILE A 143 5.01 -2.19 9.17
CA ILE A 143 6.14 -1.81 8.31
C ILE A 143 6.58 -2.96 7.42
N THR A 144 6.43 -4.20 7.90
CA THR A 144 6.64 -5.42 7.13
C THR A 144 5.43 -6.32 7.23
N PHE A 145 5.12 -7.03 6.17
CA PHE A 145 3.89 -7.78 6.06
C PHE A 145 4.12 -9.16 5.44
N GLU A 146 3.25 -10.09 5.79
CA GLU A 146 3.13 -11.39 5.15
C GLU A 146 1.67 -11.72 4.86
N ARG A 147 1.41 -12.63 3.93
CA ARG A 147 0.05 -13.10 3.64
C ARG A 147 -0.47 -13.94 4.80
N LYS A 148 -1.73 -13.74 5.14
CA LYS A 148 -2.43 -14.49 6.17
C LYS A 148 -3.29 -15.58 5.52
N PRO A 149 -3.15 -16.86 5.91
CA PRO A 149 -4.02 -17.92 5.43
C PRO A 149 -5.44 -17.76 5.97
N SER A 150 -6.42 -18.16 5.17
CA SER A 150 -7.81 -18.30 5.62
C SER A 150 -7.91 -19.42 6.68
N GLU A 151 -8.80 -19.24 7.66
CA GLU A 151 -9.03 -20.24 8.72
C GLU A 151 -9.57 -21.57 8.19
N ARG A 152 -10.27 -21.53 7.07
CA ARG A 152 -10.88 -22.68 6.40
C ARG A 152 -10.60 -22.62 4.90
N PRO A 153 -10.47 -23.78 4.25
CA PRO A 153 -10.40 -23.81 2.80
C PRO A 153 -11.59 -23.11 2.13
N ARG A 154 -11.33 -22.51 0.97
CA ARG A 154 -12.33 -21.85 0.13
C ARG A 154 -12.48 -22.62 -1.19
N GLU A 155 -13.67 -22.63 -1.74
CA GLU A 155 -13.90 -23.17 -3.08
C GLU A 155 -13.50 -22.13 -4.12
N ILE A 156 -12.45 -22.44 -4.88
CA ILE A 156 -11.94 -21.62 -5.97
C ILE A 156 -12.25 -22.32 -7.29
N LEU A 157 -12.80 -21.61 -8.25
CA LEU A 157 -13.06 -22.17 -9.57
C LEU A 157 -11.77 -22.25 -10.38
N VAL A 158 -11.37 -23.47 -10.69
CA VAL A 158 -10.20 -23.76 -11.51
C VAL A 158 -10.66 -24.10 -12.91
N GLY A 159 -10.33 -23.23 -13.88
CA GLY A 159 -10.62 -23.48 -15.29
C GLY A 159 -9.59 -24.41 -15.93
N SER A 160 -10.02 -25.19 -16.91
CA SER A 160 -9.12 -25.94 -17.76
C SER A 160 -8.75 -25.13 -18.99
N VAL A 161 -7.50 -25.26 -19.43
CA VAL A 161 -6.99 -24.60 -20.64
C VAL A 161 -6.38 -25.61 -21.58
N THR A 162 -6.51 -25.36 -22.88
CA THR A 162 -5.80 -26.10 -23.93
C THR A 162 -4.80 -25.18 -24.60
N THR A 163 -3.73 -25.77 -25.15
CA THR A 163 -2.75 -25.04 -25.94
C THR A 163 -3.09 -25.18 -27.41
N SER A 164 -3.25 -24.08 -28.12
CA SER A 164 -3.37 -24.01 -29.57
C SER A 164 -2.24 -23.16 -30.14
N ILE A 165 -1.95 -23.30 -31.42
CA ILE A 165 -1.01 -22.43 -32.11
C ILE A 165 -1.79 -21.26 -32.72
N ASP A 166 -1.41 -20.04 -32.41
CA ASP A 166 -1.97 -18.84 -33.06
C ASP A 166 -1.49 -18.81 -34.52
N PRO A 167 -2.41 -18.88 -35.48
CA PRO A 167 -2.05 -18.97 -36.91
C PRO A 167 -1.36 -17.71 -37.45
N ARG A 168 -1.47 -16.56 -36.77
CA ARG A 168 -0.83 -15.30 -37.19
C ARG A 168 0.58 -15.13 -36.66
N THR A 169 0.83 -15.61 -35.45
CA THR A 169 2.12 -15.41 -34.75
C THR A 169 2.98 -16.67 -34.68
N ASN A 170 2.41 -17.81 -35.04
CA ASN A 170 2.99 -19.16 -34.88
C ASN A 170 3.48 -19.45 -33.44
N LYS A 171 2.85 -18.81 -32.46
CA LYS A 171 3.22 -18.99 -31.02
C LYS A 171 2.12 -19.79 -30.30
N PRO A 172 2.48 -20.53 -29.26
CA PRO A 172 1.52 -21.19 -28.38
C PRO A 172 0.56 -20.15 -27.76
N ARG A 173 -0.73 -20.43 -27.84
CA ARG A 173 -1.79 -19.65 -27.20
C ARG A 173 -2.61 -20.57 -26.30
N LEU A 174 -2.78 -20.15 -25.03
CA LEU A 174 -3.69 -20.82 -24.13
C LEU A 174 -5.13 -20.35 -24.38
N GLN A 175 -6.05 -21.29 -24.41
CA GLN A 175 -7.48 -21.03 -24.57
C GLN A 175 -8.25 -21.75 -23.48
N ALA A 176 -9.22 -21.06 -22.87
CA ALA A 176 -10.12 -21.69 -21.92
C ALA A 176 -11.00 -22.74 -22.64
N THR A 177 -11.18 -23.92 -22.02
CA THR A 177 -12.08 -24.97 -22.53
C THR A 177 -13.55 -24.68 -22.24
N GLY A 178 -13.86 -23.63 -21.45
CA GLY A 178 -15.21 -23.34 -20.98
C GLY A 178 -15.63 -24.10 -19.72
N GLU A 179 -14.87 -25.10 -19.31
CA GLU A 179 -15.14 -25.87 -18.09
C GLU A 179 -14.33 -25.31 -16.91
N ALA A 180 -15.01 -25.10 -15.80
CA ALA A 180 -14.39 -24.75 -14.53
C ALA A 180 -14.96 -25.65 -13.43
N ARG A 181 -14.10 -26.17 -12.57
CA ARG A 181 -14.49 -27.01 -11.43
C ARG A 181 -14.13 -26.31 -10.11
N PRO A 182 -14.95 -26.44 -9.07
CA PRO A 182 -14.57 -25.98 -7.75
C PRO A 182 -13.46 -26.87 -7.17
N VAL A 183 -12.45 -26.23 -6.61
CA VAL A 183 -11.35 -26.90 -5.90
C VAL A 183 -11.22 -26.23 -4.53
N SER A 184 -11.26 -27.05 -3.49
CA SER A 184 -11.09 -26.61 -2.11
C SER A 184 -9.60 -26.36 -1.82
N MET A 185 -9.24 -25.13 -1.44
CA MET A 185 -7.86 -24.76 -1.13
C MET A 185 -7.77 -23.63 -0.11
N ILE A 186 -6.62 -23.47 0.53
CA ILE A 186 -6.37 -22.32 1.43
C ILE A 186 -6.23 -21.06 0.60
N GLU A 187 -6.91 -20.02 1.05
CA GLU A 187 -6.81 -18.66 0.49
C GLU A 187 -5.86 -17.80 1.35
N TYR A 188 -4.91 -17.16 0.71
CA TYR A 188 -4.03 -16.14 1.27
C TYR A 188 -4.46 -14.77 0.75
N GLY A 189 -5.67 -14.36 1.08
CA GLY A 189 -6.34 -13.14 0.56
C GLY A 189 -6.11 -11.89 1.40
N GLU A 190 -5.48 -12.03 2.55
CA GLU A 190 -5.20 -10.95 3.50
C GLU A 190 -3.72 -10.86 3.81
N PHE A 191 -3.32 -9.70 4.37
CA PHE A 191 -1.99 -9.52 4.93
C PHE A 191 -2.08 -9.26 6.44
N ARG A 192 -1.05 -9.68 7.17
CA ARG A 192 -0.82 -9.29 8.56
C ARG A 192 0.51 -8.58 8.69
N ALA A 193 0.59 -7.60 9.59
CA ALA A 193 1.86 -6.98 9.93
C ALA A 193 2.71 -7.95 10.76
N VAL A 194 3.96 -8.19 10.31
CA VAL A 194 4.97 -8.96 11.04
C VAL A 194 5.72 -8.06 12.01
N LYS A 195 6.01 -6.82 11.58
CA LYS A 195 6.63 -5.79 12.39
C LYS A 195 5.72 -4.56 12.42
N ARG A 196 5.45 -4.07 13.62
CA ARG A 196 4.75 -2.81 13.84
C ARG A 196 5.67 -1.81 14.51
N ILE A 197 5.49 -0.55 14.20
CA ILE A 197 6.22 0.56 14.80
C ILE A 197 5.18 1.56 15.31
N GLU A 198 5.39 2.06 16.54
CA GLU A 198 4.59 3.15 17.07
C GLU A 198 4.73 4.37 16.16
N ARG A 199 3.61 5.01 15.83
CA ARG A 199 3.66 6.22 15.01
C ARG A 199 4.19 7.40 15.83
N PRO A 200 5.01 8.31 15.24
CA PRO A 200 5.35 9.56 15.89
C PRO A 200 4.15 10.53 15.89
N ALA A 201 4.25 11.63 16.60
CA ALA A 201 3.28 12.73 16.48
C ALA A 201 3.54 13.57 15.21
N ALA A 202 4.82 13.69 14.84
CA ALA A 202 5.25 14.39 13.62
C ALA A 202 6.60 13.85 13.14
N TYR A 203 6.94 14.15 11.89
CA TYR A 203 8.27 14.03 11.33
C TYR A 203 8.86 15.43 11.11
N ILE A 204 10.18 15.55 11.27
CA ILE A 204 10.90 16.77 10.95
C ILE A 204 12.14 16.46 10.10
N LEU A 205 12.37 17.27 9.07
CA LEU A 205 13.47 17.16 8.13
C LEU A 205 14.24 18.48 8.09
N LYS A 206 15.58 18.40 8.02
CA LYS A 206 16.44 19.59 7.90
C LYS A 206 16.27 20.24 6.52
N PRO A 207 16.59 21.53 6.36
CA PRO A 207 16.60 22.21 5.06
C PRO A 207 17.49 21.47 4.05
N GLY A 208 17.13 21.54 2.76
CA GLY A 208 17.84 20.82 1.67
C GLY A 208 17.12 19.56 1.21
N LEU A 209 16.16 19.06 1.98
CA LEU A 209 15.32 17.92 1.59
C LEU A 209 14.04 18.34 0.83
N ASN A 210 14.16 19.42 0.03
CA ASN A 210 13.05 19.93 -0.78
C ASN A 210 12.40 18.85 -1.66
N PRO A 211 13.13 17.93 -2.34
CA PRO A 211 12.50 16.89 -3.15
C PRO A 211 11.57 15.97 -2.33
N ILE A 212 11.88 15.76 -1.04
CA ILE A 212 11.03 14.98 -0.14
C ILE A 212 9.76 15.76 0.22
N ALA A 213 9.92 17.05 0.57
CA ALA A 213 8.78 17.93 0.86
C ALA A 213 7.85 18.06 -0.35
N ASP A 214 8.40 18.26 -1.54
CA ASP A 214 7.66 18.35 -2.80
C ASP A 214 6.90 17.03 -3.11
N MET A 215 7.55 15.89 -2.91
CA MET A 215 6.91 14.58 -3.08
C MET A 215 5.74 14.40 -2.10
N LEU A 216 5.92 14.74 -0.83
CA LEU A 216 4.84 14.69 0.16
C LEU A 216 3.67 15.58 -0.25
N MET A 217 3.94 16.82 -0.68
CA MET A 217 2.90 17.72 -1.17
C MET A 217 2.22 17.22 -2.45
N ALA A 218 2.95 16.59 -3.37
CA ALA A 218 2.36 15.94 -4.55
C ALA A 218 1.39 14.81 -4.18
N HIS A 219 1.63 14.12 -3.07
CA HIS A 219 0.67 13.19 -2.48
C HIS A 219 -0.47 13.88 -1.71
N GLY A 220 -0.46 15.21 -1.63
CA GLY A 220 -1.45 16.04 -0.94
C GLY A 220 -1.28 15.99 0.59
N VAL A 221 -0.09 15.71 1.08
CA VAL A 221 0.29 15.84 2.49
C VAL A 221 0.56 17.32 2.78
N SER A 222 0.07 17.79 3.94
CA SER A 222 0.39 19.13 4.43
C SER A 222 1.78 19.14 5.04
N VAL A 223 2.63 20.05 4.57
CA VAL A 223 3.98 20.27 5.07
C VAL A 223 4.07 21.69 5.60
N GLU A 224 4.67 21.86 6.76
CA GLU A 224 4.92 23.16 7.38
C GLU A 224 6.42 23.45 7.39
N VAL A 225 6.80 24.73 7.46
CA VAL A 225 8.19 25.19 7.50
C VAL A 225 8.43 25.97 8.78
N SER A 226 9.53 25.65 9.48
CA SER A 226 9.96 26.39 10.67
C SER A 226 10.45 27.79 10.31
N LYS A 227 10.06 28.78 11.11
CA LYS A 227 10.47 30.21 10.94
C LYS A 227 11.77 30.54 11.64
N GLU A 228 12.19 29.76 12.61
CA GLU A 228 13.38 29.99 13.42
C GLU A 228 14.11 28.69 13.73
N GLU A 229 15.34 28.81 14.16
CA GLU A 229 16.12 27.68 14.67
C GLU A 229 15.53 27.20 15.99
N THR A 230 15.40 25.89 16.14
CA THR A 230 14.84 25.26 17.34
C THR A 230 15.59 23.98 17.68
N THR A 231 15.91 23.81 18.96
CA THR A 231 16.46 22.53 19.47
C THR A 231 15.32 21.65 19.96
N LEU A 232 15.23 20.42 19.43
CA LEU A 232 14.16 19.48 19.72
C LEU A 232 14.70 18.13 20.25
N ALA A 233 13.98 17.55 21.20
CA ALA A 233 14.14 16.16 21.56
C ALA A 233 13.48 15.30 20.48
N VAL A 234 14.26 14.44 19.84
CA VAL A 234 13.83 13.61 18.71
C VAL A 234 14.15 12.14 18.91
N GLU A 235 13.44 11.29 18.21
CA GLU A 235 13.92 9.96 17.87
C GLU A 235 14.58 10.02 16.48
N ARG A 236 15.72 9.36 16.33
CA ARG A 236 16.45 9.25 15.07
C ARG A 236 16.89 7.84 14.81
N TYR A 237 16.96 7.48 13.55
CA TYR A 237 17.47 6.20 13.12
C TYR A 237 18.97 6.29 12.78
N GLN A 238 19.77 5.47 13.46
CA GLN A 238 21.14 5.15 13.05
C GLN A 238 21.07 4.11 11.95
N VAL A 239 21.70 4.38 10.80
CA VAL A 239 21.80 3.44 9.69
C VAL A 239 22.98 2.48 9.93
N ASN A 240 22.68 1.21 10.10
CA ASN A 240 23.65 0.15 10.33
C ASN A 240 24.16 -0.43 9.01
N ALA A 241 23.24 -0.63 8.04
CA ALA A 241 23.56 -1.15 6.72
C ALA A 241 22.61 -0.63 5.65
N ILE A 242 23.13 -0.49 4.42
CA ILE A 242 22.40 -0.16 3.21
C ILE A 242 22.57 -1.31 2.23
N THR A 243 21.46 -1.83 1.71
CA THR A 243 21.47 -2.92 0.73
C THR A 243 20.61 -2.54 -0.46
N HIS A 244 21.12 -2.78 -1.67
CA HIS A 244 20.38 -2.53 -2.91
C HIS A 244 19.95 -3.84 -3.54
N ALA A 245 18.77 -3.85 -4.17
CA ALA A 245 18.29 -4.99 -4.92
C ALA A 245 19.25 -5.33 -6.09
N ALA A 246 19.46 -6.62 -6.34
CA ALA A 246 20.32 -7.08 -7.43
C ALA A 246 19.75 -6.72 -8.82
N ARG A 247 18.43 -6.67 -8.95
CA ARG A 247 17.71 -6.34 -10.18
C ARG A 247 16.98 -5.03 -10.05
N GLN A 248 16.95 -4.27 -11.14
CA GLN A 248 16.12 -3.07 -11.22
C GLN A 248 14.64 -3.41 -11.39
N PHE A 249 13.79 -2.60 -10.75
CA PHE A 249 12.36 -2.55 -10.98
C PHE A 249 11.99 -1.12 -11.40
N GLN A 250 11.42 -0.96 -12.59
CA GLN A 250 11.04 0.36 -13.17
C GLN A 250 12.17 1.42 -13.13
N GLY A 251 13.39 1.00 -13.38
CA GLY A 251 14.57 1.88 -13.40
C GLY A 251 15.23 2.10 -12.04
N HIS A 252 14.65 1.59 -10.93
CA HIS A 252 15.17 1.72 -9.58
C HIS A 252 15.74 0.41 -9.05
N LYS A 253 16.84 0.49 -8.32
CA LYS A 253 17.33 -0.60 -7.46
C LYS A 253 16.79 -0.33 -6.06
N GLU A 254 15.79 -1.06 -5.64
CA GLU A 254 15.17 -0.88 -4.33
C GLU A 254 16.23 -0.90 -3.22
N THR A 255 16.22 0.14 -2.38
CA THR A 255 17.11 0.27 -1.23
C THR A 255 16.41 -0.30 0.01
N LYS A 256 17.14 -1.14 0.76
CA LYS A 256 16.74 -1.62 2.09
C LYS A 256 17.73 -1.14 3.12
N LEU A 257 17.21 -0.63 4.21
CA LEU A 257 17.99 -0.14 5.34
C LEU A 257 17.85 -1.09 6.53
N ASP A 258 18.94 -1.30 7.23
CA ASP A 258 18.97 -1.83 8.59
C ASP A 258 19.25 -0.65 9.52
N VAL A 259 18.38 -0.42 10.51
CA VAL A 259 18.44 0.77 11.35
C VAL A 259 18.21 0.45 12.82
N THR A 260 18.78 1.29 13.67
CA THR A 260 18.54 1.29 15.13
C THR A 260 17.93 2.63 15.55
N LEU A 261 16.76 2.58 16.21
CA LEU A 261 16.10 3.77 16.74
C LEU A 261 16.74 4.20 18.06
N GLY A 262 17.05 5.49 18.17
CA GLY A 262 17.58 6.09 19.39
C GLY A 262 17.04 7.49 19.63
N SER A 263 17.15 7.97 20.87
CA SER A 263 16.78 9.35 21.24
C SER A 263 17.97 10.28 21.15
N ALA A 264 17.73 11.53 20.73
CA ALA A 264 18.74 12.57 20.63
C ALA A 264 18.14 13.96 20.89
N SER A 265 19.01 14.93 21.13
CA SER A 265 18.68 16.36 21.05
C SER A 265 19.33 16.88 19.76
N GLU A 266 18.54 17.49 18.88
CA GLU A 266 18.99 17.95 17.57
C GLU A 266 18.58 19.40 17.32
N VAL A 267 19.45 20.14 16.64
CA VAL A 267 19.19 21.52 16.19
C VAL A 267 18.60 21.48 14.78
N PHE A 268 17.48 22.14 14.63
CA PHE A 268 16.77 22.31 13.36
C PHE A 268 16.79 23.80 12.98
N PRO A 269 17.54 24.18 11.92
CA PRO A 269 17.57 25.55 11.44
C PRO A 269 16.20 26.04 10.96
N ALA A 270 16.01 27.36 10.86
CA ALA A 270 14.90 27.93 10.13
C ALA A 270 14.83 27.33 8.71
N GLY A 271 13.63 27.09 8.20
CA GLY A 271 13.44 26.40 6.91
C GLY A 271 13.38 24.87 7.03
N SER A 272 13.42 24.29 8.23
CA SER A 272 13.17 22.86 8.44
C SER A 272 11.71 22.51 8.17
N PHE A 273 11.48 21.34 7.54
CA PHE A 273 10.13 20.89 7.18
C PHE A 273 9.52 20.05 8.31
N LEU A 274 8.29 20.37 8.68
CA LEU A 274 7.52 19.63 9.69
C LEU A 274 6.29 18.99 9.03
N VAL A 275 6.07 17.70 9.32
CA VAL A 275 4.94 16.92 8.82
C VAL A 275 4.22 16.28 9.99
N THR A 276 3.10 16.86 10.40
CA THR A 276 2.30 16.32 11.51
C THR A 276 1.52 15.07 11.05
N MET A 277 1.32 14.13 11.99
CA MET A 277 0.54 12.91 11.71
C MET A 277 -0.97 13.15 11.83
N ARG A 278 -1.41 14.28 12.36
CA ARG A 278 -2.84 14.63 12.49
C ARG A 278 -3.37 15.22 11.19
N GLN A 279 -3.42 14.38 10.16
CA GLN A 279 -4.00 14.72 8.85
C GLN A 279 -4.54 13.46 8.16
N PRO A 280 -5.43 13.55 7.19
CA PRO A 280 -6.14 12.40 6.60
C PRO A 280 -5.23 11.31 6.01
N LYS A 281 -3.96 11.64 5.75
CA LYS A 281 -3.01 10.75 5.08
C LYS A 281 -1.93 10.18 6.00
N SER A 282 -2.19 10.11 7.32
CA SER A 282 -1.16 9.67 8.29
C SER A 282 -0.57 8.30 7.97
N ALA A 283 -1.38 7.34 7.54
CA ALA A 283 -0.90 6.01 7.16
C ALA A 283 0.05 6.07 5.94
N LEU A 284 -0.25 6.93 4.97
CA LEU A 284 0.63 7.16 3.81
C LEU A 284 1.92 7.87 4.22
N ILE A 285 1.85 8.93 5.06
CA ILE A 285 3.01 9.66 5.57
C ILE A 285 3.96 8.70 6.27
N PHE A 286 3.43 7.87 7.18
CA PHE A 286 4.21 6.86 7.88
C PHE A 286 4.92 5.93 6.88
N TYR A 287 4.17 5.41 5.91
CA TYR A 287 4.71 4.47 4.92
C TYR A 287 5.79 5.09 4.03
N LEU A 288 5.65 6.37 3.68
CA LEU A 288 6.63 7.08 2.86
C LEU A 288 7.92 7.40 3.64
N LEU A 289 7.82 7.76 4.91
CA LEU A 289 8.93 8.33 5.67
C LEU A 289 9.70 7.34 6.56
N GLU A 290 9.13 6.19 6.89
CA GLU A 290 9.83 5.19 7.69
C GLU A 290 10.94 4.49 6.90
N PRO A 291 12.16 4.36 7.45
CA PRO A 291 13.33 3.86 6.71
C PRO A 291 13.23 2.41 6.25
N GLU A 292 12.54 1.56 7.00
CA GLU A 292 12.38 0.14 6.68
C GLU A 292 11.12 -0.16 5.85
N SER A 293 10.40 0.87 5.41
CA SER A 293 9.23 0.68 4.54
C SER A 293 9.67 0.08 3.20
N ASP A 294 9.02 -1.01 2.81
CA ASP A 294 9.35 -1.74 1.58
C ASP A 294 8.87 -1.07 0.29
N ASP A 295 8.23 0.09 0.40
CA ASP A 295 7.73 0.90 -0.72
C ASP A 295 7.72 2.40 -0.37
N GLY A 296 8.53 2.82 0.62
CA GLY A 296 8.70 4.20 1.03
C GLY A 296 9.75 4.95 0.20
N LEU A 297 9.98 6.21 0.55
CA LEU A 297 10.90 7.08 -0.18
C LEU A 297 12.35 6.58 -0.16
N ALA A 298 12.79 5.92 0.93
CA ALA A 298 14.11 5.28 0.98
C ALA A 298 14.20 4.13 -0.03
N ALA A 299 13.18 3.25 -0.08
CA ALA A 299 13.15 2.11 -1.00
C ALA A 299 13.20 2.57 -2.48
N TRP A 300 12.62 3.73 -2.80
CA TRP A 300 12.57 4.32 -4.14
C TRP A 300 13.72 5.29 -4.45
N ASN A 301 14.82 5.25 -3.69
CA ASN A 301 16.07 6.00 -3.94
C ASN A 301 15.98 7.52 -3.75
N PHE A 302 14.92 8.07 -3.16
CA PHE A 302 14.80 9.51 -2.93
C PHE A 302 15.80 10.06 -1.91
N LEU A 303 16.38 9.20 -1.09
CA LEU A 303 17.31 9.54 -0.02
C LEU A 303 18.74 9.01 -0.23
N ASP A 304 19.03 8.39 -1.39
CA ASP A 304 20.32 7.74 -1.63
C ASP A 304 21.49 8.70 -1.48
N SER A 305 21.38 9.94 -2.01
CA SER A 305 22.44 10.94 -1.89
C SER A 305 22.76 11.34 -0.44
N GLU A 306 21.74 11.39 0.42
CA GLU A 306 21.92 11.69 1.84
C GLU A 306 22.53 10.50 2.58
N LEU A 307 22.06 9.29 2.28
CA LEU A 307 22.53 8.05 2.88
C LEU A 307 23.99 7.75 2.48
N GLU A 308 24.36 7.96 1.22
CA GLU A 308 25.74 7.80 0.73
C GLU A 308 26.69 8.84 1.35
N ARG A 309 26.25 10.10 1.49
CA ARG A 309 27.01 11.15 2.16
C ARG A 309 27.28 10.79 3.62
N GLY A 310 26.25 10.27 4.33
CA GLY A 310 26.39 9.77 5.68
C GLY A 310 27.34 8.59 5.79
N ALA A 311 27.26 7.61 4.87
CA ALA A 311 28.12 6.44 4.87
C ALA A 311 29.60 6.76 4.62
N ASN A 312 29.90 7.84 3.89
CA ASN A 312 31.26 8.31 3.61
C ASN A 312 31.79 9.31 4.65
N SER A 313 31.02 9.59 5.69
CA SER A 313 31.39 10.49 6.81
C SER A 313 32.07 9.70 7.94
N THR A 314 32.90 10.40 8.74
CA THR A 314 33.42 9.87 10.02
C THR A 314 32.36 9.95 11.14
N ALA A 315 31.30 10.73 10.94
CA ALA A 315 30.17 10.81 11.85
C ALA A 315 29.22 9.61 11.68
N PRO A 316 28.42 9.28 12.70
CA PRO A 316 27.39 8.24 12.56
C PRO A 316 26.46 8.52 11.37
N ASN A 317 26.18 7.52 10.55
CA ASN A 317 25.24 7.63 9.44
C ASN A 317 23.81 7.65 10.01
N VAL A 318 23.15 8.79 9.94
CA VAL A 318 21.81 9.02 10.48
C VAL A 318 20.82 9.18 9.34
N TYR A 319 19.71 8.48 9.42
CA TYR A 319 18.60 8.64 8.48
C TYR A 319 18.06 10.09 8.55
N PRO A 320 17.88 10.78 7.43
CA PRO A 320 17.66 12.23 7.44
C PRO A 320 16.25 12.69 7.83
N VAL A 321 15.38 11.74 8.19
CA VAL A 321 14.03 12.00 8.70
C VAL A 321 14.00 11.70 10.20
N TYR A 322 13.65 12.69 11.00
CA TYR A 322 13.58 12.57 12.44
C TYR A 322 12.13 12.46 12.90
N ARG A 323 11.90 11.76 14.00
CA ARG A 323 10.58 11.50 14.59
C ARG A 323 10.40 12.33 15.86
N LEU A 324 9.22 12.88 16.04
CA LEU A 324 8.83 13.65 17.22
C LEU A 324 7.71 12.92 17.97
N LYS A 325 7.89 12.70 19.28
CA LYS A 325 6.86 12.08 20.14
C LYS A 325 5.67 13.01 20.40
N GLN A 326 5.90 14.31 20.27
CA GLN A 326 4.89 15.35 20.45
C GLN A 326 4.99 16.34 19.30
N ASP A 327 3.89 16.99 18.98
CA ASP A 327 3.88 18.13 18.05
C ASP A 327 4.58 19.31 18.71
N PRO A 328 5.69 19.82 18.15
CA PRO A 328 6.49 20.83 18.82
C PRO A 328 5.81 22.21 18.80
N ALA A 329 5.86 22.91 19.94
CA ALA A 329 5.44 24.31 20.00
C ALA A 329 6.56 25.19 19.42
N MET A 330 6.54 25.40 18.10
CA MET A 330 7.52 26.23 17.38
C MET A 330 6.81 27.10 16.33
N PRO A 331 7.31 28.32 16.06
CA PRO A 331 6.81 29.17 14.98
C PRO A 331 7.00 28.51 13.62
N ARG A 332 5.91 28.35 12.89
CA ARG A 332 5.90 27.68 11.60
C ARG A 332 4.78 28.21 10.71
N GLU A 333 4.88 27.97 9.43
CA GLU A 333 3.87 28.29 8.45
C GLU A 333 3.69 27.16 7.42
N MET A 334 2.56 27.13 6.76
CA MET A 334 2.25 26.15 5.75
C MET A 334 3.17 26.34 4.53
N LEU A 335 3.81 25.28 4.07
CA LEU A 335 4.56 25.29 2.81
C LEU A 335 3.57 25.25 1.64
N CYS A 336 3.60 26.28 0.81
CA CYS A 336 2.78 26.34 -0.40
C CYS A 336 3.55 25.83 -1.62
N PRO A 337 2.97 24.93 -2.44
CA PRO A 337 3.58 24.53 -3.71
C PRO A 337 3.64 25.74 -4.66
N GLY A 338 4.84 26.19 -5.02
CA GLY A 338 5.07 27.22 -6.03
C GLY A 338 4.31 28.52 -5.78
N ASN A 339 4.97 29.48 -5.09
CA ASN A 339 4.52 30.87 -4.93
C ASN A 339 2.99 31.08 -4.83
N CYS A 340 2.40 30.74 -3.69
CA CYS A 340 1.14 31.34 -3.27
C CYS A 340 1.41 32.84 -2.95
N LYS A 341 1.41 33.68 -3.97
CA LYS A 341 1.25 35.14 -3.84
C LYS A 341 -0.16 35.51 -4.23
#